data_496aba124b6ca2ef4f6a0c277f94ac44
#
_entry.id   496aba124b6ca2ef4f6a0c277f94ac44
#
_cell.length_a   1.000
_cell.length_b   1.000
_cell.length_c   1.000
_cell.angle_alpha   90.00
_cell.angle_beta   90.00
_cell.angle_gamma   90.00
#
_symmetry.space_group_name_H-M   'P 1'
#
loop_
_entity.id
_entity.type
_entity.pdbx_description
1 polymer ?
#
loop_
_entity_poly.entity_id
_entity_poly.type
_entity_poly.pdbx_seq_one_letter_code
_entity_poly.pdbx_strand_id
1 'polypeptide(L)' 'MGKSSASSKGQPVWKTPKGDPLACVEKIKVLNQNIAEIEQLARDALEDAVLMGCDEAQFRGVMHQLADRLVNPYKRGAG' A
#
# COMPACT_ATOMS: atom_id res chain seq x y z
N MET A 1 8.33 -20.83 6.44
CA MET A 1 8.37 -20.37 6.38
C MET A 1 8.18 -19.67 6.55
N GLY A 2 8.24 -19.35 6.78
CA GLY A 2 8.32 -18.65 6.83
C GLY A 2 7.83 -18.00 6.77
N LYS A 3 7.06 -18.22 6.91
CA LYS A 3 6.52 -17.60 6.78
C LYS A 3 6.29 -16.57 7.56
N SER A 4 6.25 -16.65 8.55
CA SER A 4 6.21 -15.55 9.27
C SER A 4 6.82 -14.50 8.55
N SER A 5 7.64 -14.84 7.79
CA SER A 5 8.23 -13.89 7.01
C SER A 5 7.26 -13.28 6.11
N ALA A 6 6.11 -13.84 6.00
CA ALA A 6 5.13 -13.24 5.16
C ALA A 6 4.84 -11.84 5.61
N SER A 7 4.68 -11.62 6.88
CA SER A 7 4.37 -10.29 7.31
C SER A 7 5.56 -9.41 7.16
N SER A 8 6.75 -9.88 7.40
CA SER A 8 7.88 -9.03 7.20
C SER A 8 8.08 -8.75 5.74
N LYS A 9 7.72 -9.66 4.87
CA LYS A 9 7.84 -9.41 3.48
C LYS A 9 6.92 -8.31 3.02
N GLY A 10 5.82 -8.14 3.66
CA GLY A 10 4.89 -7.15 3.24
C GLY A 10 5.20 -5.76 3.72
N GLN A 11 6.23 -5.60 4.52
CA GLN A 11 6.52 -4.31 5.10
C GLN A 11 7.76 -3.72 4.47
N PRO A 12 7.62 -2.60 3.79
CA PRO A 12 8.77 -1.97 3.15
C PRO A 12 9.64 -1.27 4.16
N VAL A 13 10.83 -0.92 3.76
CA VAL A 13 11.65 -0.03 4.53
C VAL A 13 11.24 1.38 4.10
N TRP A 14 10.57 2.09 4.98
CA TRP A 14 10.10 3.44 4.67
C TRP A 14 11.28 4.39 4.65
N LYS A 15 11.25 5.31 3.73
CA LYS A 15 12.37 6.24 3.53
C LYS A 15 11.91 7.67 3.43
N THR A 16 12.81 8.57 3.77
CA THR A 16 12.58 9.99 3.57
C THR A 16 12.80 10.30 2.09
N PRO A 17 12.43 11.50 1.64
CA PRO A 17 12.67 11.88 0.24
C PRO A 17 14.13 11.80 -0.17
N LYS A 18 15.04 11.91 0.78
CA LYS A 18 16.46 11.80 0.46
C LYS A 18 16.94 10.37 0.38
N GLY A 19 16.08 9.42 0.69
CA GLY A 19 16.46 8.03 0.62
C GLY A 19 16.93 7.41 1.91
N ASP A 20 16.98 8.19 2.98
CA ASP A 20 17.39 7.67 4.27
C ASP A 20 16.24 6.91 4.91
N PRO A 21 16.52 5.85 5.65
CA PRO A 21 15.44 5.15 6.33
C PRO A 21 14.73 6.06 7.31
N LEU A 22 13.41 5.94 7.35
CA LEU A 22 12.64 6.68 8.32
C LEU A 22 12.97 6.09 9.69
N ALA A 23 13.30 6.94 10.65
CA ALA A 23 13.77 6.46 11.94
C ALA A 23 12.73 6.46 13.05
N CYS A 24 11.66 7.20 12.89
CA CYS A 24 10.68 7.32 13.97
C CYS A 24 9.81 6.08 14.04
N VAL A 25 9.92 5.36 15.14
CA VAL A 25 9.19 4.11 15.31
C VAL A 25 7.70 4.31 15.23
N GLU A 26 7.19 5.39 15.82
CA GLU A 26 5.76 5.65 15.82
C GLU A 26 5.25 5.92 14.41
N LYS A 27 6.01 6.66 13.62
CA LYS A 27 5.60 6.93 12.26
C LYS A 27 5.58 5.67 11.42
N ILE A 28 6.59 4.83 11.61
CA ILE A 28 6.66 3.56 10.88
C ILE A 28 5.45 2.71 11.22
N LYS A 29 5.08 2.69 12.49
CA LYS A 29 3.95 1.91 12.93
C LYS A 29 2.66 2.37 12.26
N VAL A 30 2.46 3.67 12.20
CA VAL A 30 1.27 4.23 11.57
C VAL A 30 1.25 3.89 10.07
N LEU A 31 2.38 4.03 9.41
CA LEU A 31 2.44 3.73 7.98
C LEU A 31 2.12 2.27 7.71
N ASN A 32 2.72 1.37 8.49
CA ASN A 32 2.45 -0.05 8.31
C ASN A 32 1.02 -0.41 8.59
N GLN A 33 0.44 0.23 9.60
CA GLN A 33 -0.94 0.00 9.95
C GLN A 33 -1.87 0.44 8.84
N ASN A 34 -1.60 1.62 8.29
CA ASN A 34 -2.41 2.14 7.19
C ASN A 34 -2.35 1.22 5.98
N ILE A 35 -1.16 0.75 5.65
CA ILE A 35 -1.02 -0.14 4.50
C ILE A 35 -1.75 -1.45 4.73
N ALA A 36 -1.70 -1.97 5.96
CA ALA A 36 -2.41 -3.20 6.26
C ALA A 36 -3.92 -3.03 6.08
N GLU A 37 -4.44 -1.89 6.49
CA GLU A 37 -5.87 -1.61 6.35
C GLU A 37 -6.27 -1.46 4.90
N ILE A 38 -5.43 -0.77 4.13
CA ILE A 38 -5.69 -0.61 2.70
C ILE A 38 -5.65 -1.97 2.02
N GLU A 39 -4.69 -2.78 2.40
CA GLU A 39 -4.56 -4.11 1.80
C GLU A 39 -5.79 -4.96 2.08
N GLN A 40 -6.30 -4.91 3.30
CA GLN A 40 -7.48 -5.69 3.63
C GLN A 40 -8.68 -5.24 2.80
N LEU A 41 -8.86 -3.94 2.67
CA LEU A 41 -9.93 -3.39 1.88
C LEU A 41 -9.78 -3.78 0.41
N ALA A 42 -8.57 -3.70 -0.09
CA ALA A 42 -8.32 -4.06 -1.49
C ALA A 42 -8.55 -5.54 -1.72
N ARG A 43 -8.19 -6.37 -0.75
CA ARG A 43 -8.41 -7.80 -0.85
C ARG A 43 -9.90 -8.12 -0.93
N ASP A 44 -10.68 -7.47 -0.09
CA ASP A 44 -12.12 -7.66 -0.10
C ASP A 44 -12.71 -7.21 -1.43
N ALA A 45 -12.24 -6.08 -1.94
CA ALA A 45 -12.73 -5.57 -3.21
C ALA A 45 -12.37 -6.50 -4.37
N LEU A 46 -11.18 -7.07 -4.33
CA LEU A 46 -10.77 -8.01 -5.35
C LEU A 46 -11.67 -9.25 -5.34
N GLU A 47 -11.94 -9.77 -4.15
CA GLU A 47 -12.83 -10.90 -4.03
C GLU A 47 -14.19 -10.60 -4.63
N ASP A 48 -14.73 -9.44 -4.29
CA ASP A 48 -16.03 -9.04 -4.82
C ASP A 48 -15.99 -8.96 -6.34
N ALA A 49 -14.94 -8.37 -6.88
CA ALA A 49 -14.83 -8.22 -8.31
C ALA A 49 -14.83 -9.56 -9.02
N VAL A 50 -14.06 -10.50 -8.48
CA VAL A 50 -13.98 -11.83 -9.08
C VAL A 50 -15.32 -12.52 -8.99
N LEU A 51 -16.00 -12.42 -7.86
CA LEU A 51 -17.30 -13.04 -7.69
C LEU A 51 -18.35 -12.46 -8.62
N MET A 52 -18.20 -11.20 -8.96
CA MET A 52 -19.13 -10.54 -9.87
C MET A 52 -18.76 -10.75 -11.33
N GLY A 53 -17.72 -11.48 -11.61
CA GLY A 53 -17.35 -11.77 -12.98
C GLY A 53 -16.35 -10.84 -13.61
N CYS A 54 -15.74 -9.98 -12.84
CA CYS A 54 -14.75 -9.06 -13.37
C CYS A 54 -13.42 -9.78 -13.57
N ASP A 55 -12.71 -9.38 -14.61
CA ASP A 55 -11.40 -9.94 -14.87
C ASP A 55 -10.42 -9.48 -13.80
N GLU A 56 -9.72 -10.41 -13.20
CA GLU A 56 -8.80 -10.10 -12.12
C GLU A 56 -7.68 -9.17 -12.57
N ALA A 57 -7.12 -9.42 -13.74
CA ALA A 57 -6.01 -8.59 -14.21
C ALA A 57 -6.47 -7.17 -14.46
N GLN A 58 -7.68 -7.00 -14.93
CA GLN A 58 -8.22 -5.67 -15.12
C GLN A 58 -8.38 -4.96 -13.77
N PHE A 59 -8.90 -5.68 -12.77
CA PHE A 59 -9.09 -5.07 -11.47
C PHE A 59 -7.74 -4.61 -10.91
N ARG A 60 -6.71 -5.44 -11.04
CA ARG A 60 -5.39 -5.06 -10.55
C ARG A 60 -4.86 -3.84 -11.29
N GLY A 61 -5.13 -3.76 -12.59
CA GLY A 61 -4.73 -2.60 -13.36
C GLY A 61 -5.40 -1.33 -12.87
N VAL A 62 -6.67 -1.42 -12.52
CA VAL A 62 -7.39 -0.27 -11.98
C VAL A 62 -6.78 0.16 -10.64
N MET A 63 -6.38 -0.82 -9.81
CA MET A 63 -5.74 -0.50 -8.55
C MET A 63 -4.42 0.23 -8.77
N HIS A 64 -3.64 -0.19 -9.75
CA HIS A 64 -2.39 0.51 -10.07
C HIS A 64 -2.68 1.95 -10.49
N GLN A 65 -3.69 2.14 -11.31
CA GLN A 65 -4.07 3.48 -11.76
C GLN A 65 -4.57 4.33 -10.60
N LEU A 66 -5.28 3.70 -9.67
CA LEU A 66 -5.76 4.42 -8.51
C LEU A 66 -4.59 5.00 -7.72
N ALA A 67 -3.57 4.20 -7.49
CA ALA A 67 -2.40 4.68 -6.76
C ALA A 67 -1.77 5.87 -7.46
N ASP A 68 -1.70 5.82 -8.79
CA ASP A 68 -1.08 6.89 -9.55
C ASP A 68 -1.92 8.17 -9.54
N ARG A 69 -3.23 8.03 -9.32
CA ARG A 69 -4.12 9.19 -9.33
C ARG A 69 -4.20 9.90 -8.00
N LEU A 70 -3.64 9.32 -6.94
CA LEU A 70 -3.71 9.96 -5.64
C LEU A 70 -2.99 11.29 -5.69
N VAL A 71 -3.63 12.30 -5.17
CA VAL A 71 -3.06 13.64 -5.18
C VAL A 71 -2.67 14.04 -3.77
N ASN A 72 -1.46 14.48 -3.61
CA ASN A 72 -1.01 14.96 -2.31
C ASN A 72 -1.53 16.38 -2.12
N PRO A 73 -2.43 16.59 -1.16
CA PRO A 73 -3.00 17.93 -0.97
C PRO A 73 -2.02 18.89 -0.31
N TYR A 74 -0.92 18.38 0.24
CA TYR A 74 0.06 19.25 0.87
C TYR A 74 1.09 19.67 -0.15
N LYS A 75 1.19 20.96 -0.38
CA LYS A 75 2.16 21.46 -1.31
C LYS A 75 3.49 21.30 -0.67
N ARG A 76 4.29 20.47 -1.19
CA ARG A 76 5.53 20.22 -0.55
C ARG A 76 6.61 21.09 -1.03
N GLY A 77 6.32 22.07 -1.75
CA GLY A 77 7.35 22.89 -2.20
C GLY A 77 8.34 22.03 -2.89
N ALA A 78 9.34 21.83 -2.49
CA ALA A 78 10.25 21.05 -3.12
C ALA A 78 9.87 19.68 -3.15
N GLY A 79 8.80 19.49 -2.81
CA GLY A 79 8.28 18.17 -2.93
C GLY A 79 8.88 17.30 -2.05
#